data_48e23cfe4121d432e51be8f0802bb569
#
_entry.id   48e23cfe4121d432e51be8f0802bb569
#
_cell.length_a   1.000
_cell.length_b   1.000
_cell.length_c   1.000
_cell.angle_alpha   90.00
_cell.angle_beta   90.00
_cell.angle_gamma   90.00
#
_symmetry.space_group_name_H-M   'P 1'
#
loop_
_entity.id
_entity.type
_entity.pdbx_description
1 polymer ?
#
loop_
_entity_poly.entity_id
_entity_poly.type
_entity_poly.pdbx_seq_one_letter_code
_entity_poly.pdbx_strand_id
1 'polypeptide(L)'
;NHVKSVLADKDGVWVLTSSGASRIDMKTITCEEKANILLDECMKIVNRMGLVSQRSLRVPGDITTPEKFTDSDNDGGFTAAFCMGELMHYDILRRTKGEDDPETQRIKDIAVKSLEACLLLAYIPGRADGFIARTFLTPDAPVPDDGIFIRRTGDKSVVLHTTFAEHKGLVGREIDSPDPIPERLRRVYRDAGYSDDNLVYKADTSSDETTLHMMNICFAHKIIGGQDKELDDIMMTAVERFVDHVIDNDFEFIDFHGEPTSWAKWSPRYFSEGLGWVDSCLNSAEVMMYISMAQYLLGENKKRTDAYNHLIEIGYPDLTAKHYDRSLLAGNAMKCDVIEDIMFGDHMLVTMSYLGLFKTEKNEELRKKFKAGYMSWINTSIGREHHPVYDIPFMISCPEEDVDTDKLAMWFYRFNTSTLASGVSVTSRYDIAKRLYRAGYAETSILLPPDEKFISKYDRNSLEYKNEDSFGNRTVESCAQYTLAYWMGRYFGLITEE
;
A
#
# COMPACT_ATOMS: atom_id res chain seq x y z
N ASN A 1 34.64 6.31 8.79
CA ASN A 1 35.68 5.34 8.40
C ASN A 1 36.11 5.66 6.97
N HIS A 2 37.44 5.83 6.79
CA HIS A 2 37.98 6.06 5.44
C HIS A 2 38.47 4.73 4.87
N VAL A 3 37.98 4.37 3.69
CA VAL A 3 38.55 3.24 2.93
C VAL A 3 39.92 3.62 2.44
N LYS A 4 40.93 2.77 2.79
CA LYS A 4 42.33 2.93 2.41
C LYS A 4 42.70 2.11 1.18
N SER A 5 42.13 0.92 1.08
CA SER A 5 42.33 0.07 -0.10
C SER A 5 41.20 -0.96 -0.22
N VAL A 6 41.01 -1.44 -1.44
CA VAL A 6 40.08 -2.52 -1.78
C VAL A 6 40.85 -3.54 -2.59
N LEU A 7 40.71 -4.82 -2.24
CA LEU A 7 41.32 -5.95 -2.93
C LEU A 7 40.26 -6.99 -3.21
N ALA A 8 39.98 -7.26 -4.49
CA ALA A 8 39.15 -8.36 -4.90
C ALA A 8 39.86 -9.67 -4.90
N ASP A 9 39.23 -10.73 -4.42
CA ASP A 9 39.66 -12.12 -4.61
C ASP A 9 38.59 -12.91 -5.39
N LYS A 10 38.74 -14.22 -5.51
CA LYS A 10 37.85 -15.05 -6.34
C LYS A 10 36.38 -14.99 -5.88
N ASP A 11 36.14 -14.90 -4.59
CA ASP A 11 34.80 -15.09 -4.00
C ASP A 11 34.35 -13.87 -3.16
N GLY A 12 35.12 -12.77 -3.17
CA GLY A 12 34.77 -11.60 -2.37
C GLY A 12 35.72 -10.41 -2.54
N VAL A 13 35.53 -9.46 -1.65
CA VAL A 13 36.28 -8.21 -1.62
C VAL A 13 36.76 -7.91 -0.22
N TRP A 14 38.08 -7.69 -0.08
CA TRP A 14 38.68 -7.17 1.16
C TRP A 14 38.67 -5.65 1.14
N VAL A 15 38.16 -5.05 2.19
CA VAL A 15 38.14 -3.61 2.40
C VAL A 15 38.98 -3.25 3.60
N LEU A 16 40.06 -2.50 3.39
CA LEU A 16 40.90 -1.96 4.46
C LEU A 16 40.43 -0.54 4.78
N THR A 17 40.12 -0.29 6.04
CA THR A 17 39.76 1.03 6.56
C THR A 17 40.73 1.54 7.59
N SER A 18 40.51 2.76 8.09
CA SER A 18 41.30 3.28 9.22
C SER A 18 41.11 2.52 10.53
N SER A 19 40.02 1.76 10.66
CA SER A 19 39.62 1.04 11.88
C SER A 19 39.79 -0.47 11.79
N GLY A 20 40.21 -1.02 10.65
CA GLY A 20 40.39 -2.46 10.47
C GLY A 20 40.19 -2.93 9.05
N ALA A 21 40.18 -4.24 8.87
CA ALA A 21 39.91 -4.92 7.61
C ALA A 21 38.59 -5.70 7.72
N SER A 22 37.76 -5.59 6.66
CA SER A 22 36.54 -6.37 6.51
C SER A 22 36.56 -7.13 5.21
N ARG A 23 35.98 -8.32 5.18
CA ARG A 23 35.77 -9.09 3.95
C ARG A 23 34.27 -9.07 3.62
N ILE A 24 33.96 -8.78 2.35
CA ILE A 24 32.62 -8.87 1.78
C ILE A 24 32.61 -10.11 0.89
N ASP A 25 31.90 -11.14 1.28
CA ASP A 25 31.70 -12.34 0.48
C ASP A 25 30.61 -12.13 -0.54
N MET A 26 30.89 -12.47 -1.79
CA MET A 26 29.92 -12.38 -2.88
C MET A 26 29.16 -13.70 -3.00
N LYS A 27 27.84 -13.64 -2.94
CA LYS A 27 26.96 -14.79 -3.13
C LYS A 27 25.94 -14.48 -4.24
N THR A 28 25.81 -15.40 -5.18
CA THR A 28 24.72 -15.35 -6.15
C THR A 28 23.45 -15.89 -5.51
N ILE A 29 22.37 -15.18 -5.64
CA ILE A 29 21.03 -15.59 -5.19
C ILE A 29 20.02 -15.40 -6.31
N THR A 30 18.95 -16.20 -6.30
CA THR A 30 17.81 -16.01 -7.20
C THR A 30 16.92 -14.88 -6.72
N CYS A 31 15.99 -14.41 -7.57
CA CYS A 31 14.97 -13.44 -7.16
C CYS A 31 14.02 -14.03 -6.11
N GLU A 32 13.74 -15.33 -6.17
CA GLU A 32 12.95 -16.03 -5.15
C GLU A 32 13.67 -16.10 -3.79
N GLU A 33 14.96 -16.45 -3.79
CA GLU A 33 15.76 -16.41 -2.55
C GLU A 33 15.80 -14.99 -1.96
N LYS A 34 15.90 -13.95 -2.81
CA LYS A 34 15.82 -12.55 -2.38
C LYS A 34 14.47 -12.23 -1.76
N ALA A 35 13.36 -12.62 -2.39
CA ALA A 35 12.01 -12.41 -1.85
C ALA A 35 11.87 -13.04 -0.45
N ASN A 36 12.39 -14.25 -0.26
CA ASN A 36 12.36 -14.94 1.03
C ASN A 36 13.24 -14.27 2.09
N ILE A 37 14.44 -13.79 1.72
CA ILE A 37 15.31 -13.03 2.63
C ILE A 37 14.58 -11.75 3.11
N LEU A 38 13.96 -11.02 2.19
CA LEU A 38 13.22 -9.80 2.50
C LEU A 38 12.00 -10.10 3.38
N LEU A 39 11.27 -11.17 3.09
CA LEU A 39 10.14 -11.62 3.92
C LEU A 39 10.58 -11.95 5.34
N ASP A 40 11.64 -12.71 5.51
CA ASP A 40 12.13 -13.13 6.83
C ASP A 40 12.61 -11.93 7.67
N GLU A 41 13.29 -10.95 7.06
CA GLU A 41 13.67 -9.69 7.72
C GLU A 41 12.43 -8.90 8.13
N CYS A 42 11.49 -8.74 7.21
CA CYS A 42 10.26 -8.00 7.40
C CYS A 42 9.42 -8.59 8.55
N MET A 43 9.19 -9.89 8.54
CA MET A 43 8.41 -10.58 9.58
C MET A 43 9.06 -10.49 10.96
N LYS A 44 10.37 -10.45 11.03
CA LYS A 44 11.11 -10.33 12.29
C LYS A 44 11.04 -8.92 12.88
N ILE A 45 11.00 -7.88 12.04
CA ILE A 45 11.20 -6.49 12.49
C ILE A 45 9.90 -5.70 12.43
N VAL A 46 9.14 -5.83 11.34
CA VAL A 46 8.03 -4.93 11.00
C VAL A 46 6.67 -5.49 11.41
N ASN A 47 6.52 -6.81 11.50
CA ASN A 47 5.25 -7.44 11.81
C ASN A 47 4.74 -7.03 13.22
N ARG A 48 3.58 -6.39 13.24
CA ARG A 48 2.84 -6.01 14.45
C ARG A 48 1.48 -6.70 14.45
N MET A 49 1.38 -7.87 15.06
CA MET A 49 0.12 -8.63 15.13
C MET A 49 -0.55 -8.84 13.75
N GLY A 50 0.24 -9.09 12.72
CA GLY A 50 -0.24 -9.23 11.34
C GLY A 50 -0.23 -7.95 10.52
N LEU A 51 -0.23 -6.75 11.10
CA LEU A 51 0.05 -5.52 10.36
C LEU A 51 1.53 -5.46 9.99
N VAL A 52 1.81 -5.22 8.70
CA VAL A 52 3.15 -5.22 8.12
C VAL A 52 3.33 -3.97 7.27
N SER A 53 3.81 -2.91 7.90
CA SER A 53 3.97 -1.59 7.27
C SER A 53 5.41 -1.09 7.38
N GLN A 54 5.76 -0.48 8.50
CA GLN A 54 7.11 0.04 8.75
C GLN A 54 7.45 0.03 10.24
N ARG A 55 8.75 0.17 10.55
CA ARG A 55 9.22 0.31 11.93
C ARG A 55 10.48 1.14 12.02
N SER A 56 10.51 2.09 12.96
CA SER A 56 11.68 2.92 13.24
C SER A 56 12.76 2.17 14.01
N LEU A 57 14.03 2.61 13.84
CA LEU A 57 15.21 2.09 14.54
C LEU A 57 15.79 3.16 15.47
N ARG A 58 16.21 2.76 16.67
CA ARG A 58 16.90 3.66 17.61
C ARG A 58 18.26 4.09 17.12
N VAL A 59 19.00 3.13 16.55
CA VAL A 59 20.32 3.37 15.96
C VAL A 59 20.21 3.26 14.46
N PRO A 60 20.48 4.34 13.71
CA PRO A 60 20.42 4.31 12.26
C PRO A 60 21.25 3.18 11.65
N GLY A 61 20.67 2.39 10.77
CA GLY A 61 21.34 1.27 10.11
C GLY A 61 21.47 -0.01 10.93
N ASP A 62 21.12 0.00 12.21
CA ASP A 62 21.18 -1.17 13.06
C ASP A 62 19.78 -1.79 13.23
N ILE A 63 19.45 -2.74 12.37
CA ILE A 63 18.16 -3.45 12.36
C ILE A 63 17.89 -4.27 13.64
N THR A 64 18.87 -4.41 14.53
CA THR A 64 18.69 -5.09 15.82
C THR A 64 18.16 -4.16 16.91
N THR A 65 17.97 -2.88 16.60
CA THR A 65 17.51 -1.85 17.54
C THR A 65 16.13 -1.25 17.20
N PRO A 66 15.10 -2.06 16.95
CA PRO A 66 13.78 -1.51 16.61
C PRO A 66 13.20 -0.71 17.78
N GLU A 67 12.55 0.39 17.45
CA GLU A 67 11.74 1.19 18.40
C GLU A 67 10.42 0.49 18.71
N LYS A 68 9.65 1.04 19.66
CA LYS A 68 8.24 0.65 19.84
C LYS A 68 7.47 0.94 18.56
N PHE A 69 6.47 0.13 18.29
CA PHE A 69 5.57 0.39 17.17
C PHE A 69 4.78 1.69 17.40
N THR A 70 4.66 2.44 16.33
CA THR A 70 3.72 3.57 16.19
C THR A 70 2.88 3.33 14.94
N ASP A 71 2.00 4.25 14.58
CA ASP A 71 1.35 4.20 13.27
C ASP A 71 2.26 4.73 12.14
N SER A 72 1.87 4.47 10.92
CA SER A 72 2.52 4.98 9.70
C SER A 72 1.55 5.74 8.79
N ASP A 73 0.40 6.14 9.30
CA ASP A 73 -0.75 6.66 8.57
C ASP A 73 -1.42 5.66 7.63
N ASN A 74 -0.67 4.82 6.91
CA ASN A 74 -1.18 3.88 5.91
C ASN A 74 -0.87 2.42 6.26
N ASP A 75 -0.90 2.07 7.55
CA ASP A 75 -0.63 0.70 8.01
C ASP A 75 -1.54 -0.34 7.35
N GLY A 76 -2.83 -0.01 7.22
CA GLY A 76 -3.81 -0.89 6.57
C GLY A 76 -3.50 -1.13 5.10
N GLY A 77 -3.23 -0.06 4.35
CA GLY A 77 -2.92 -0.12 2.93
C GLY A 77 -1.62 -0.89 2.65
N PHE A 78 -0.54 -0.58 3.36
CA PHE A 78 0.73 -1.30 3.20
C PHE A 78 0.62 -2.78 3.57
N THR A 79 -0.15 -3.10 4.62
CA THR A 79 -0.40 -4.49 5.01
C THR A 79 -1.24 -5.21 3.96
N ALA A 80 -2.24 -4.56 3.38
CA ALA A 80 -3.04 -5.14 2.30
C ALA A 80 -2.18 -5.47 1.07
N ALA A 81 -1.25 -4.58 0.70
CA ALA A 81 -0.28 -4.81 -0.37
C ALA A 81 0.64 -6.01 -0.05
N PHE A 82 1.16 -6.09 1.18
CA PHE A 82 1.94 -7.22 1.66
C PHE A 82 1.14 -8.53 1.58
N CYS A 83 -0.07 -8.52 2.12
CA CYS A 83 -0.96 -9.69 2.17
C CYS A 83 -1.28 -10.23 0.76
N MET A 84 -1.57 -9.34 -0.20
CA MET A 84 -1.78 -9.75 -1.61
C MET A 84 -0.59 -10.52 -2.18
N GLY A 85 0.62 -10.05 -1.93
CA GLY A 85 1.85 -10.73 -2.34
C GLY A 85 1.98 -12.12 -1.72
N GLU A 86 1.78 -12.23 -0.41
CA GLU A 86 1.94 -13.50 0.30
C GLU A 86 0.79 -14.50 0.02
N LEU A 87 -0.41 -14.03 -0.30
CA LEU A 87 -1.48 -14.90 -0.81
C LEU A 87 -1.11 -15.54 -2.14
N MET A 88 -0.54 -14.77 -3.07
CA MET A 88 -0.07 -15.28 -4.35
C MET A 88 1.12 -16.21 -4.17
N HIS A 89 2.04 -15.90 -3.27
CA HIS A 89 3.15 -16.76 -2.86
C HIS A 89 2.65 -18.12 -2.35
N TYR A 90 1.69 -18.11 -1.41
CA TYR A 90 1.05 -19.32 -0.92
C TYR A 90 0.44 -20.16 -2.05
N ASP A 91 -0.32 -19.55 -2.95
CA ASP A 91 -0.97 -20.31 -4.03
C ASP A 91 0.05 -20.91 -5.02
N ILE A 92 1.16 -20.23 -5.27
CA ILE A 92 2.27 -20.77 -6.06
C ILE A 92 2.89 -21.99 -5.37
N LEU A 93 3.24 -21.87 -4.07
CA LEU A 93 3.80 -22.98 -3.31
C LEU A 93 2.83 -24.16 -3.21
N ARG A 94 1.56 -23.89 -2.97
CA ARG A 94 0.52 -24.92 -2.93
C ARG A 94 0.43 -25.72 -4.23
N ARG A 95 0.56 -25.04 -5.37
CA ARG A 95 0.53 -25.69 -6.71
C ARG A 95 1.82 -26.43 -7.04
N THR A 96 2.96 -25.98 -6.51
CA THR A 96 4.28 -26.54 -6.86
C THR A 96 4.81 -27.56 -5.85
N LYS A 97 4.60 -27.31 -4.54
CA LYS A 97 5.10 -28.16 -3.45
C LYS A 97 3.98 -28.96 -2.75
N GLY A 98 2.73 -28.55 -2.90
CA GLY A 98 1.58 -29.14 -2.24
C GLY A 98 1.16 -28.41 -0.97
N GLU A 99 -0.08 -28.70 -0.52
CA GLU A 99 -0.69 -28.06 0.65
C GLU A 99 0.05 -28.40 1.96
N ASP A 100 0.49 -29.67 2.11
CA ASP A 100 1.10 -30.16 3.35
C ASP A 100 2.60 -29.83 3.49
N ASP A 101 3.20 -29.16 2.51
CA ASP A 101 4.59 -28.75 2.57
C ASP A 101 4.80 -27.70 3.69
N PRO A 102 5.84 -27.84 4.55
CA PRO A 102 6.04 -26.92 5.68
C PRO A 102 6.20 -25.46 5.29
N GLU A 103 6.81 -25.17 4.15
CA GLU A 103 6.97 -23.81 3.66
C GLU A 103 5.64 -23.24 3.17
N THR A 104 4.87 -24.07 2.45
CA THR A 104 3.50 -23.72 2.02
C THR A 104 2.63 -23.35 3.22
N GLN A 105 2.67 -24.13 4.30
CA GLN A 105 1.92 -23.83 5.51
C GLN A 105 2.44 -22.55 6.22
N ARG A 106 3.75 -22.36 6.27
CA ARG A 106 4.33 -21.14 6.83
C ARG A 106 3.84 -19.88 6.11
N ILE A 107 3.87 -19.89 4.78
CA ILE A 107 3.42 -18.72 3.99
C ILE A 107 1.91 -18.53 4.11
N LYS A 108 1.14 -19.61 4.12
CA LYS A 108 -0.31 -19.56 4.39
C LYS A 108 -0.61 -18.86 5.72
N ASP A 109 0.10 -19.25 6.79
CA ASP A 109 -0.09 -18.67 8.12
C ASP A 109 0.25 -17.17 8.14
N ILE A 110 1.31 -16.75 7.45
CA ILE A 110 1.69 -15.34 7.32
C ILE A 110 0.58 -14.56 6.59
N ALA A 111 0.16 -15.05 5.42
CA ALA A 111 -0.86 -14.40 4.60
C ALA A 111 -2.20 -14.29 5.33
N VAL A 112 -2.66 -15.38 5.97
CA VAL A 112 -3.94 -15.42 6.72
C VAL A 112 -3.88 -14.48 7.93
N LYS A 113 -2.79 -14.43 8.71
CA LYS A 113 -2.65 -13.51 9.83
C LYS A 113 -2.68 -12.04 9.39
N SER A 114 -2.03 -11.72 8.27
CA SER A 114 -2.07 -10.37 7.73
C SER A 114 -3.44 -10.00 7.16
N LEU A 115 -4.14 -10.96 6.54
CA LEU A 115 -5.52 -10.76 6.10
C LEU A 115 -6.46 -10.49 7.28
N GLU A 116 -6.35 -11.27 8.36
CA GLU A 116 -7.13 -11.07 9.58
C GLU A 116 -6.85 -9.73 10.24
N ALA A 117 -5.61 -9.27 10.24
CA ALA A 117 -5.25 -7.95 10.72
C ALA A 117 -5.86 -6.82 9.86
N CYS A 118 -5.83 -6.96 8.54
CA CYS A 118 -6.53 -6.04 7.63
C CYS A 118 -8.04 -6.05 7.87
N LEU A 119 -8.65 -7.21 7.99
CA LEU A 119 -10.10 -7.33 8.25
C LEU A 119 -10.47 -6.76 9.62
N LEU A 120 -9.61 -6.89 10.63
CA LEU A 120 -9.85 -6.30 11.94
C LEU A 120 -10.05 -4.79 11.84
N LEU A 121 -9.40 -4.09 10.91
CA LEU A 121 -9.60 -2.65 10.70
C LEU A 121 -11.04 -2.30 10.29
N ALA A 122 -11.75 -3.20 9.62
CA ALA A 122 -13.15 -3.02 9.26
C ALA A 122 -14.14 -3.33 10.41
N TYR A 123 -13.71 -4.02 11.47
CA TYR A 123 -14.57 -4.44 12.57
C TYR A 123 -14.22 -3.77 13.92
N ILE A 124 -12.98 -3.32 14.10
CA ILE A 124 -12.55 -2.70 15.35
C ILE A 124 -13.34 -1.43 15.71
N PRO A 125 -13.83 -0.60 14.76
CA PRO A 125 -14.67 0.54 15.09
C PRO A 125 -16.00 0.17 15.75
N GLY A 126 -16.44 -1.10 15.63
CA GLY A 126 -17.71 -1.56 16.18
C GLY A 126 -18.93 -0.92 15.52
N ARG A 127 -18.79 -0.45 14.31
CA ARG A 127 -19.82 0.15 13.47
C ARG A 127 -20.21 -0.84 12.38
N ALA A 128 -21.49 -1.16 12.28
CA ALA A 128 -21.99 -2.06 11.25
C ALA A 128 -22.13 -1.39 9.87
N ASP A 129 -21.71 -0.14 9.76
CA ASP A 129 -21.84 0.68 8.56
C ASP A 129 -20.68 0.55 7.56
N GLY A 130 -19.67 -0.28 7.85
CA GLY A 130 -18.57 -0.53 6.92
C GLY A 130 -17.40 0.44 7.00
N PHE A 131 -17.33 1.30 8.03
CA PHE A 131 -16.17 2.15 8.25
C PHE A 131 -14.92 1.30 8.52
N ILE A 132 -13.80 1.66 7.88
CA ILE A 132 -12.51 0.98 8.00
C ILE A 132 -11.53 1.91 8.72
N ALA A 133 -10.93 1.46 9.84
CA ALA A 133 -9.90 2.19 10.55
C ALA A 133 -8.57 2.22 9.76
N ARG A 134 -7.75 3.25 9.94
CA ARG A 134 -6.43 3.34 9.28
C ARG A 134 -5.42 2.36 9.86
N THR A 135 -5.41 2.23 11.18
CA THR A 135 -4.51 1.34 11.93
C THR A 135 -5.12 0.98 13.27
N PHE A 136 -4.53 0.01 13.94
CA PHE A 136 -4.73 -0.21 15.37
C PHE A 136 -3.39 -0.29 16.09
N LEU A 137 -3.36 0.20 17.31
CA LEU A 137 -2.17 0.23 18.15
C LEU A 137 -2.22 -0.88 19.22
N THR A 138 -1.04 -1.32 19.66
CA THR A 138 -0.93 -2.10 20.88
C THR A 138 -1.32 -1.22 22.09
N PRO A 139 -1.92 -1.78 23.15
CA PRO A 139 -2.33 -1.00 24.32
C PRO A 139 -1.18 -0.25 25.03
N ASP A 140 0.05 -0.71 24.87
CA ASP A 140 1.26 -0.10 25.44
C ASP A 140 2.00 0.85 24.47
N ALA A 141 1.50 0.98 23.24
CA ALA A 141 2.06 1.92 22.27
C ALA A 141 1.72 3.37 22.67
N PRO A 142 2.64 4.32 22.45
CA PRO A 142 2.29 5.72 22.55
C PRO A 142 1.24 6.07 21.49
N VAL A 143 0.23 6.82 21.88
CA VAL A 143 -0.75 7.37 20.94
C VAL A 143 -0.10 8.55 20.21
N PRO A 144 0.04 8.53 18.88
CA PRO A 144 0.57 9.66 18.13
C PRO A 144 -0.36 10.88 18.20
N ASP A 145 0.19 12.05 17.94
CA ASP A 145 -0.56 13.32 18.01
C ASP A 145 -0.99 13.84 16.61
N ASP A 146 -1.06 12.95 15.63
CA ASP A 146 -1.25 13.27 14.21
C ASP A 146 -2.63 12.90 13.64
N GLY A 147 -3.61 12.55 14.49
CA GLY A 147 -4.93 12.16 14.02
C GLY A 147 -5.97 11.98 15.11
N ILE A 148 -7.07 11.33 14.77
CA ILE A 148 -8.14 10.97 15.69
C ILE A 148 -7.95 9.52 16.11
N PHE A 149 -7.58 9.31 17.37
CA PHE A 149 -7.44 7.98 17.95
C PHE A 149 -8.60 7.69 18.91
N ILE A 150 -9.12 6.48 18.82
CA ILE A 150 -10.31 6.05 19.55
C ILE A 150 -9.96 4.77 20.30
N ARG A 151 -10.30 4.73 21.61
CA ARG A 151 -10.18 3.53 22.41
C ARG A 151 -11.52 2.83 22.50
N ARG A 152 -11.54 1.59 22.04
CA ARG A 152 -12.70 0.70 22.18
C ARG A 152 -12.66 -0.01 23.53
N THR A 153 -13.81 -0.08 24.21
CA THR A 153 -14.02 -0.84 25.45
C THR A 153 -15.37 -1.53 25.34
N GLY A 154 -15.38 -2.78 24.93
CA GLY A 154 -16.61 -3.54 24.70
C GLY A 154 -17.49 -2.95 23.59
N ASP A 155 -18.70 -2.53 23.96
CA ASP A 155 -19.70 -1.91 23.08
C ASP A 155 -19.65 -0.37 23.05
N LYS A 156 -18.67 0.21 23.70
CA LYS A 156 -18.41 1.66 23.75
C LYS A 156 -17.01 1.96 23.23
N SER A 157 -16.84 3.19 22.80
CA SER A 157 -15.55 3.74 22.41
C SER A 157 -15.44 5.18 22.91
N VAL A 158 -14.22 5.67 23.09
CA VAL A 158 -13.97 7.05 23.50
C VAL A 158 -12.83 7.66 22.69
N VAL A 159 -13.00 8.89 22.24
CA VAL A 159 -11.97 9.64 21.53
C VAL A 159 -10.88 10.05 22.50
N LEU A 160 -9.64 9.68 22.19
CA LEU A 160 -8.47 10.01 22.99
C LEU A 160 -8.05 11.48 22.75
N HIS A 161 -7.28 12.02 23.70
CA HIS A 161 -6.69 13.33 23.55
C HIS A 161 -5.54 13.29 22.55
N THR A 162 -5.67 14.06 21.47
CA THR A 162 -4.64 14.46 20.53
C THR A 162 -4.87 15.93 20.16
N THR A 163 -3.84 16.64 19.73
CA THR A 163 -3.99 18.03 19.28
C THR A 163 -5.01 18.14 18.14
N PHE A 164 -5.03 17.14 17.24
CA PHE A 164 -5.97 17.10 16.13
C PHE A 164 -7.43 16.92 16.60
N ALA A 165 -7.67 15.97 17.52
CA ALA A 165 -9.00 15.76 18.11
C ALA A 165 -9.47 16.96 18.95
N GLU A 166 -8.55 17.63 19.65
CA GLU A 166 -8.84 18.85 20.43
C GLU A 166 -9.29 19.99 19.53
N HIS A 167 -8.58 20.24 18.41
CA HIS A 167 -8.97 21.28 17.46
C HIS A 167 -10.36 21.04 16.85
N LYS A 168 -10.77 19.79 16.70
CA LYS A 168 -12.12 19.42 16.23
C LYS A 168 -13.17 19.37 17.36
N GLY A 169 -12.80 19.58 18.63
CA GLY A 169 -13.72 19.50 19.75
C GLY A 169 -14.25 18.09 20.04
N LEU A 170 -13.47 17.05 19.73
CA LEU A 170 -13.91 15.65 19.78
C LEU A 170 -13.37 14.89 21.00
N VAL A 171 -12.39 15.44 21.73
CA VAL A 171 -11.74 14.78 22.88
C VAL A 171 -12.76 14.35 23.93
N GLY A 172 -12.69 13.11 24.36
CA GLY A 172 -13.58 12.52 25.37
C GLY A 172 -14.99 12.19 24.87
N ARG A 173 -15.29 12.39 23.57
CA ARG A 173 -16.58 12.02 23.00
C ARG A 173 -16.74 10.50 23.07
N GLU A 174 -17.86 10.06 23.63
CA GLU A 174 -18.27 8.65 23.60
C GLU A 174 -18.95 8.31 22.28
N ILE A 175 -18.69 7.09 21.81
CA ILE A 175 -19.21 6.55 20.57
C ILE A 175 -19.80 5.17 20.89
N ASP A 176 -21.00 4.89 20.40
CA ASP A 176 -21.56 3.56 20.43
C ASP A 176 -20.82 2.65 19.42
N SER A 177 -20.37 1.50 19.90
CA SER A 177 -19.62 0.51 19.13
C SER A 177 -20.22 -0.90 19.34
N PRO A 178 -21.56 -1.06 19.05
CA PRO A 178 -22.29 -2.27 19.44
C PRO A 178 -21.98 -3.47 18.58
N ASP A 179 -21.39 -3.27 17.37
CA ASP A 179 -21.09 -4.37 16.47
C ASP A 179 -19.90 -5.18 17.00
N PRO A 180 -20.09 -6.47 17.28
CA PRO A 180 -19.02 -7.28 17.87
C PRO A 180 -17.92 -7.57 16.85
N ILE A 181 -16.68 -7.62 17.34
CA ILE A 181 -15.58 -8.17 16.53
C ILE A 181 -15.82 -9.67 16.37
N PRO A 182 -15.80 -10.21 15.13
CA PRO A 182 -15.86 -11.65 14.89
C PRO A 182 -14.82 -12.41 15.72
N GLU A 183 -15.20 -13.57 16.29
CA GLU A 183 -14.29 -14.35 17.15
C GLU A 183 -12.99 -14.71 16.44
N ARG A 184 -13.09 -15.00 15.15
CA ARG A 184 -11.94 -15.27 14.29
C ARG A 184 -10.91 -14.12 14.31
N LEU A 185 -11.35 -12.86 14.25
CA LEU A 185 -10.46 -11.71 14.21
C LEU A 185 -9.91 -11.32 15.59
N ARG A 186 -10.55 -11.75 16.67
CA ARG A 186 -10.07 -11.51 18.03
C ARG A 186 -8.73 -12.17 18.31
N ARG A 187 -8.41 -13.25 17.63
CA ARG A 187 -7.11 -13.92 17.77
C ARG A 187 -5.94 -13.02 17.37
N VAL A 188 -6.13 -12.05 16.46
CA VAL A 188 -5.09 -11.10 16.04
C VAL A 188 -4.42 -10.44 17.25
N TYR A 189 -5.19 -10.01 18.23
CA TYR A 189 -4.67 -9.34 19.42
C TYR A 189 -4.61 -10.24 20.66
N ARG A 190 -5.48 -11.25 20.77
CA ARG A 190 -5.47 -12.20 21.91
C ARG A 190 -4.25 -13.10 21.90
N ASP A 191 -3.78 -13.53 20.74
CA ASP A 191 -2.53 -14.29 20.59
C ASP A 191 -1.30 -13.48 21.04
N ALA A 192 -1.40 -12.15 20.96
CA ALA A 192 -0.39 -11.23 21.49
C ALA A 192 -0.57 -10.89 22.98
N GLY A 193 -1.57 -11.48 23.65
CA GLY A 193 -1.82 -11.29 25.07
C GLY A 193 -2.71 -10.08 25.43
N TYR A 194 -3.40 -9.49 24.45
CA TYR A 194 -4.29 -8.35 24.65
C TYR A 194 -5.76 -8.78 24.75
N SER A 195 -6.61 -7.90 25.27
CA SER A 195 -8.05 -8.14 25.43
C SER A 195 -8.89 -7.20 24.56
N ASP A 196 -10.19 -7.48 24.46
CA ASP A 196 -11.17 -6.64 23.76
C ASP A 196 -11.32 -5.23 24.38
N ASP A 197 -10.90 -5.08 25.64
CA ASP A 197 -10.99 -3.84 26.39
C ASP A 197 -9.69 -3.03 26.27
N ASN A 198 -9.54 -2.05 25.55
CA ASN A 198 -8.37 -1.17 25.35
C ASN A 198 -7.74 -1.21 23.96
N LEU A 199 -8.46 -1.72 22.97
CA LEU A 199 -8.00 -1.59 21.58
C LEU A 199 -8.06 -0.12 21.16
N VAL A 200 -6.96 0.37 20.65
CA VAL A 200 -6.87 1.75 20.12
C VAL A 200 -6.75 1.67 18.61
N TYR A 201 -7.57 2.43 17.91
CA TYR A 201 -7.51 2.53 16.44
C TYR A 201 -7.54 3.99 16.00
N LYS A 202 -7.07 4.26 14.78
CA LYS A 202 -7.09 5.57 14.14
C LYS A 202 -8.28 5.67 13.20
N ALA A 203 -9.10 6.70 13.40
CA ALA A 203 -10.19 7.10 12.52
C ALA A 203 -9.70 8.04 11.39
N ASP A 204 -10.59 8.71 10.68
CA ASP A 204 -10.26 9.60 9.57
C ASP A 204 -9.48 8.88 8.46
N THR A 205 -10.01 7.73 8.02
CA THR A 205 -9.39 6.88 7.00
C THR A 205 -9.32 7.56 5.62
N SER A 206 -8.53 6.97 4.72
CA SER A 206 -8.31 7.49 3.36
C SER A 206 -8.57 6.42 2.29
N SER A 207 -8.55 6.83 1.03
CA SER A 207 -8.61 5.92 -0.12
C SER A 207 -7.39 5.00 -0.21
N ASP A 208 -6.26 5.37 0.41
CA ASP A 208 -5.06 4.52 0.51
C ASP A 208 -5.37 3.17 1.14
N GLU A 209 -6.18 3.18 2.21
CA GLU A 209 -6.62 1.94 2.83
C GLU A 209 -7.65 1.22 1.98
N THR A 210 -8.73 1.92 1.61
CA THR A 210 -9.90 1.28 1.03
C THR A 210 -9.63 0.62 -0.32
N THR A 211 -8.84 1.24 -1.18
CA THR A 211 -8.46 0.68 -2.49
C THR A 211 -7.66 -0.61 -2.33
N LEU A 212 -6.64 -0.59 -1.47
CA LEU A 212 -5.79 -1.75 -1.25
C LEU A 212 -6.53 -2.87 -0.51
N HIS A 213 -7.40 -2.55 0.46
CA HIS A 213 -8.27 -3.52 1.12
C HIS A 213 -9.19 -4.24 0.13
N MET A 214 -9.85 -3.52 -0.78
CA MET A 214 -10.73 -4.11 -1.79
C MET A 214 -9.99 -5.08 -2.70
N MET A 215 -8.80 -4.72 -3.16
CA MET A 215 -7.98 -5.59 -3.99
C MET A 215 -7.45 -6.80 -3.21
N ASN A 216 -7.03 -6.61 -1.97
CA ASN A 216 -6.59 -7.69 -1.10
C ASN A 216 -7.71 -8.72 -0.88
N ILE A 217 -8.91 -8.28 -0.52
CA ILE A 217 -10.07 -9.15 -0.34
C ILE A 217 -10.41 -9.90 -1.65
N CYS A 218 -10.31 -9.24 -2.79
CA CYS A 218 -10.56 -9.88 -4.09
C CYS A 218 -9.62 -11.06 -4.34
N PHE A 219 -8.32 -10.90 -4.06
CA PHE A 219 -7.36 -12.00 -4.21
C PHE A 219 -7.51 -13.05 -3.11
N ALA A 220 -7.77 -12.63 -1.87
CA ALA A 220 -8.01 -13.55 -0.76
C ALA A 220 -9.23 -14.45 -1.00
N HIS A 221 -10.35 -13.89 -1.41
CA HIS A 221 -11.56 -14.67 -1.79
C HIS A 221 -11.22 -15.73 -2.85
N LYS A 222 -10.50 -15.33 -3.90
CA LYS A 222 -10.12 -16.25 -4.99
C LYS A 222 -9.20 -17.37 -4.53
N ILE A 223 -8.24 -17.09 -3.63
CA ILE A 223 -7.16 -18.01 -3.27
C ILE A 223 -7.56 -18.91 -2.09
N ILE A 224 -8.18 -18.34 -1.06
CA ILE A 224 -8.49 -19.05 0.18
C ILE A 224 -9.98 -19.12 0.52
N GLY A 225 -10.87 -18.32 -0.08
CA GLY A 225 -12.30 -18.28 0.27
C GLY A 225 -12.99 -19.63 0.18
N GLY A 226 -12.63 -20.45 -0.82
CA GLY A 226 -13.17 -21.82 -0.95
C GLY A 226 -12.63 -22.81 0.09
N GLN A 227 -11.58 -22.45 0.85
CA GLN A 227 -10.95 -23.31 1.86
C GLN A 227 -11.33 -22.89 3.29
N ASP A 228 -11.69 -21.64 3.51
CA ASP A 228 -12.02 -21.06 4.82
C ASP A 228 -13.30 -20.22 4.72
N LYS A 229 -14.44 -20.91 4.87
CA LYS A 229 -15.74 -20.27 4.70
C LYS A 229 -16.01 -19.18 5.75
N GLU A 230 -15.56 -19.36 6.99
CA GLU A 230 -15.75 -18.34 8.04
C GLU A 230 -15.04 -17.04 7.66
N LEU A 231 -13.79 -17.14 7.22
CA LEU A 231 -13.01 -15.99 6.79
C LEU A 231 -13.59 -15.35 5.53
N ASP A 232 -14.11 -16.16 4.61
CA ASP A 232 -14.77 -15.69 3.40
C ASP A 232 -16.05 -14.90 3.71
N ASP A 233 -16.89 -15.42 4.63
CA ASP A 233 -18.11 -14.74 5.06
C ASP A 233 -17.78 -13.37 5.74
N ILE A 234 -16.69 -13.30 6.50
CA ILE A 234 -16.17 -12.05 7.10
C ILE A 234 -15.73 -11.06 6.01
N MET A 235 -14.97 -11.53 5.01
CA MET A 235 -14.53 -10.70 3.87
C MET A 235 -15.74 -10.16 3.09
N MET A 236 -16.68 -11.01 2.74
CA MET A 236 -17.86 -10.61 1.95
C MET A 236 -18.71 -9.60 2.71
N THR A 237 -18.90 -9.79 4.02
CA THR A 237 -19.60 -8.81 4.88
C THR A 237 -18.88 -7.46 4.93
N ALA A 238 -17.55 -7.45 5.01
CA ALA A 238 -16.78 -6.20 5.00
C ALA A 238 -16.93 -5.44 3.68
N VAL A 239 -16.86 -6.15 2.53
CA VAL A 239 -17.08 -5.55 1.20
C VAL A 239 -18.49 -4.98 1.07
N GLU A 240 -19.50 -5.73 1.48
CA GLU A 240 -20.89 -5.30 1.41
C GLU A 240 -21.11 -4.01 2.20
N ARG A 241 -20.71 -4.00 3.47
CA ARG A 241 -20.87 -2.86 4.36
C ARG A 241 -20.13 -1.62 3.83
N PHE A 242 -18.90 -1.78 3.39
CA PHE A 242 -18.08 -0.67 2.88
C PHE A 242 -18.71 -0.04 1.64
N VAL A 243 -19.06 -0.84 0.62
CA VAL A 243 -19.59 -0.31 -0.63
C VAL A 243 -20.99 0.26 -0.43
N ASP A 244 -21.81 -0.37 0.39
CA ASP A 244 -23.13 0.15 0.73
C ASP A 244 -23.07 1.47 1.51
N HIS A 245 -22.08 1.62 2.41
CA HIS A 245 -21.80 2.89 3.09
C HIS A 245 -21.48 4.03 2.11
N VAL A 246 -20.57 3.77 1.17
CA VAL A 246 -20.19 4.76 0.15
C VAL A 246 -21.39 5.16 -0.70
N ILE A 247 -22.21 4.20 -1.12
CA ILE A 247 -23.42 4.48 -1.94
C ILE A 247 -24.47 5.25 -1.12
N ASP A 248 -24.72 4.87 0.13
CA ASP A 248 -25.74 5.50 0.98
C ASP A 248 -25.40 6.93 1.41
N ASN A 249 -24.13 7.32 1.29
CA ASN A 249 -23.62 8.64 1.65
C ASN A 249 -23.15 9.46 0.44
N ASP A 250 -23.84 9.34 -0.70
CA ASP A 250 -23.55 10.11 -1.93
C ASP A 250 -22.09 10.03 -2.38
N PHE A 251 -21.49 8.85 -2.26
CA PHE A 251 -20.08 8.57 -2.58
C PHE A 251 -19.07 9.33 -1.71
N GLU A 252 -19.40 9.51 -0.44
CA GLU A 252 -18.50 10.01 0.60
C GLU A 252 -18.28 8.92 1.67
N PHE A 253 -17.09 8.90 2.28
CA PHE A 253 -16.82 7.99 3.40
C PHE A 253 -16.98 8.76 4.71
N ILE A 254 -17.99 8.41 5.51
CA ILE A 254 -18.43 9.20 6.67
C ILE A 254 -17.79 8.65 7.95
N ASP A 255 -17.08 9.52 8.66
CA ASP A 255 -16.49 9.19 9.95
C ASP A 255 -17.55 9.17 11.09
N PHE A 256 -17.15 8.71 12.26
CA PHE A 256 -18.02 8.54 13.46
C PHE A 256 -18.76 9.81 13.90
N HIS A 257 -18.29 10.98 13.52
CA HIS A 257 -18.92 12.26 13.89
C HIS A 257 -19.90 12.79 12.83
N GLY A 258 -20.14 12.02 11.76
CA GLY A 258 -21.13 12.36 10.73
C GLY A 258 -20.61 13.24 9.60
N GLU A 259 -19.30 13.49 9.56
CA GLU A 259 -18.66 14.26 8.50
C GLU A 259 -17.82 13.35 7.59
N PRO A 260 -17.62 13.70 6.33
CA PRO A 260 -16.71 12.98 5.46
C PRO A 260 -15.29 12.95 6.02
N THR A 261 -14.59 11.83 5.81
CA THR A 261 -13.16 11.73 6.08
C THR A 261 -12.36 12.73 5.24
N SER A 262 -11.11 12.99 5.62
CA SER A 262 -10.29 14.00 4.95
C SER A 262 -10.01 13.65 3.49
N TRP A 263 -9.80 12.37 3.15
CA TRP A 263 -9.27 11.95 1.85
C TRP A 263 -10.13 10.95 1.07
N ALA A 264 -11.01 10.18 1.71
CA ALA A 264 -11.86 9.21 1.03
C ALA A 264 -13.16 9.86 0.53
N LYS A 265 -13.08 10.60 -0.56
CA LYS A 265 -14.16 11.41 -1.13
C LYS A 265 -14.27 11.17 -2.63
N TRP A 266 -15.43 10.71 -3.07
CA TRP A 266 -15.68 10.34 -4.47
C TRP A 266 -16.93 11.00 -5.05
N SER A 267 -17.54 11.96 -4.33
CA SER A 267 -18.79 12.58 -4.73
C SER A 267 -18.63 13.58 -5.88
N PRO A 268 -19.66 13.78 -6.71
CA PRO A 268 -19.67 14.86 -7.72
C PRO A 268 -19.45 16.23 -7.10
N ARG A 269 -19.92 16.42 -5.87
CA ARG A 269 -19.70 17.65 -5.11
C ARG A 269 -18.21 17.89 -4.88
N TYR A 270 -17.49 16.88 -4.36
CA TYR A 270 -16.05 16.97 -4.14
C TYR A 270 -15.31 17.31 -5.43
N PHE A 271 -15.63 16.67 -6.55
CA PHE A 271 -15.00 16.91 -7.84
C PHE A 271 -15.25 18.31 -8.42
N SER A 272 -16.25 19.03 -7.92
CA SER A 272 -16.49 20.42 -8.29
C SER A 272 -15.66 21.45 -7.50
N GLU A 273 -14.92 21.00 -6.48
CA GLU A 273 -14.19 21.85 -5.55
C GLU A 273 -12.67 21.65 -5.72
N GLY A 274 -11.88 22.68 -5.66
CA GLY A 274 -10.45 22.77 -5.48
C GLY A 274 -9.62 21.52 -5.78
N LEU A 275 -9.18 20.82 -4.74
CA LEU A 275 -8.39 19.58 -4.87
C LEU A 275 -9.18 18.44 -5.51
N GLY A 276 -10.48 18.32 -5.21
CA GLY A 276 -11.32 17.27 -5.78
C GLY A 276 -11.39 17.30 -7.31
N TRP A 277 -11.26 18.48 -7.92
CA TRP A 277 -11.16 18.60 -9.37
C TRP A 277 -9.87 17.95 -9.90
N VAL A 278 -8.75 18.09 -9.18
CA VAL A 278 -7.47 17.46 -9.54
C VAL A 278 -7.52 15.96 -9.30
N ASP A 279 -8.17 15.53 -8.23
CA ASP A 279 -8.28 14.11 -7.84
C ASP A 279 -9.31 13.34 -8.68
N SER A 280 -10.18 14.04 -9.41
CA SER A 280 -11.36 13.45 -10.04
C SER A 280 -11.07 12.25 -10.96
N CYS A 281 -9.91 12.20 -11.61
CA CYS A 281 -9.55 11.08 -12.48
C CYS A 281 -9.18 9.82 -11.68
N LEU A 282 -8.46 9.94 -10.57
CA LEU A 282 -8.16 8.84 -9.66
C LEU A 282 -9.42 8.40 -8.93
N ASN A 283 -10.05 9.33 -8.23
CA ASN A 283 -11.16 9.02 -7.34
C ASN A 283 -12.39 8.49 -8.10
N SER A 284 -12.61 8.89 -9.36
CA SER A 284 -13.64 8.27 -10.20
C SER A 284 -13.29 6.81 -10.55
N ALA A 285 -12.03 6.48 -10.78
CA ALA A 285 -11.61 5.11 -11.01
C ALA A 285 -11.77 4.25 -9.75
N GLU A 286 -11.42 4.78 -8.59
CA GLU A 286 -11.56 4.10 -7.29
C GLU A 286 -13.02 3.71 -7.03
N VAL A 287 -13.95 4.66 -7.02
CA VAL A 287 -15.35 4.36 -6.68
C VAL A 287 -16.03 3.46 -7.70
N MET A 288 -15.70 3.61 -8.98
CA MET A 288 -16.18 2.67 -9.99
C MET A 288 -15.63 1.27 -9.78
N MET A 289 -14.36 1.16 -9.39
CA MET A 289 -13.74 -0.12 -9.03
C MET A 289 -14.40 -0.73 -7.80
N TYR A 290 -14.68 0.04 -6.75
CA TYR A 290 -15.34 -0.50 -5.54
C TYR A 290 -16.70 -1.12 -5.84
N ILE A 291 -17.54 -0.41 -6.59
CA ILE A 291 -18.88 -0.90 -6.91
C ILE A 291 -18.82 -2.10 -7.85
N SER A 292 -18.01 -2.05 -8.90
CA SER A 292 -17.86 -3.18 -9.83
C SER A 292 -17.24 -4.40 -9.16
N MET A 293 -16.29 -4.20 -8.24
CA MET A 293 -15.69 -5.27 -7.45
C MET A 293 -16.71 -5.91 -6.49
N ALA A 294 -17.55 -5.10 -5.83
CA ALA A 294 -18.61 -5.63 -4.98
C ALA A 294 -19.63 -6.45 -5.78
N GLN A 295 -20.00 -6.03 -6.98
CA GLN A 295 -20.85 -6.82 -7.88
C GLN A 295 -20.18 -8.13 -8.30
N TYR A 296 -18.89 -8.10 -8.55
CA TYR A 296 -18.11 -9.28 -8.91
C TYR A 296 -18.02 -10.30 -7.77
N LEU A 297 -17.83 -9.84 -6.52
CA LEU A 297 -17.67 -10.71 -5.35
C LEU A 297 -18.99 -11.20 -4.77
N LEU A 298 -19.97 -10.32 -4.65
CA LEU A 298 -21.24 -10.57 -3.94
C LEU A 298 -22.40 -10.90 -4.89
N GLY A 299 -22.19 -10.76 -6.19
CA GLY A 299 -23.27 -10.77 -7.18
C GLY A 299 -23.97 -9.43 -7.33
N GLU A 300 -24.67 -9.28 -8.46
CA GLU A 300 -25.41 -8.08 -8.78
C GLU A 300 -26.61 -7.88 -7.85
N ASN A 301 -26.83 -6.65 -7.42
CA ASN A 301 -28.06 -6.22 -6.78
C ASN A 301 -28.49 -4.86 -7.31
N LYS A 302 -29.78 -4.53 -7.12
CA LYS A 302 -30.38 -3.30 -7.68
C LYS A 302 -29.66 -2.04 -7.19
N LYS A 303 -29.33 -1.93 -5.91
CA LYS A 303 -28.69 -0.76 -5.30
C LYS A 303 -27.34 -0.47 -5.97
N ARG A 304 -26.46 -1.48 -6.07
CA ARG A 304 -25.12 -1.36 -6.65
C ARG A 304 -25.18 -1.14 -8.15
N THR A 305 -26.12 -1.80 -8.85
CA THR A 305 -26.33 -1.61 -10.29
C THR A 305 -26.83 -0.20 -10.60
N ASP A 306 -27.79 0.30 -9.84
CA ASP A 306 -28.29 1.68 -10.02
C ASP A 306 -27.21 2.71 -9.74
N ALA A 307 -26.40 2.52 -8.67
CA ALA A 307 -25.28 3.40 -8.34
C ALA A 307 -24.21 3.41 -9.43
N TYR A 308 -23.80 2.24 -9.94
CA TYR A 308 -22.83 2.13 -11.03
C TYR A 308 -23.31 2.81 -12.31
N ASN A 309 -24.58 2.58 -12.69
CA ASN A 309 -25.20 3.22 -13.84
C ASN A 309 -25.30 4.74 -13.66
N HIS A 310 -25.61 5.19 -12.45
CA HIS A 310 -25.62 6.63 -12.15
C HIS A 310 -24.24 7.26 -12.36
N LEU A 311 -23.14 6.62 -11.89
CA LEU A 311 -21.78 7.11 -12.13
C LEU A 311 -21.44 7.17 -13.62
N ILE A 312 -21.93 6.19 -14.42
CA ILE A 312 -21.76 6.21 -15.88
C ILE A 312 -22.52 7.41 -16.49
N GLU A 313 -23.77 7.64 -16.08
CA GLU A 313 -24.62 8.72 -16.59
C GLU A 313 -24.04 10.11 -16.31
N ILE A 314 -23.48 10.32 -15.13
CA ILE A 314 -22.85 11.60 -14.75
C ILE A 314 -21.41 11.75 -15.24
N GLY A 315 -20.86 10.78 -15.99
CA GLY A 315 -19.62 10.90 -16.75
C GLY A 315 -18.35 10.47 -16.02
N TYR A 316 -18.41 9.66 -14.96
CA TYR A 316 -17.22 9.15 -14.26
C TYR A 316 -16.27 8.38 -15.17
N PRO A 317 -16.73 7.53 -16.12
CA PRO A 317 -15.80 6.90 -17.07
C PRO A 317 -15.04 7.90 -17.94
N ASP A 318 -15.62 9.07 -18.20
CA ASP A 318 -14.92 10.13 -18.95
C ASP A 318 -13.90 10.87 -18.07
N LEU A 319 -14.12 10.93 -16.75
CA LEU A 319 -13.12 11.42 -15.81
C LEU A 319 -11.91 10.47 -15.74
N THR A 320 -12.14 9.16 -15.66
CA THR A 320 -11.03 8.17 -15.65
C THR A 320 -10.21 8.22 -16.93
N ALA A 321 -10.83 8.55 -18.07
CA ALA A 321 -10.17 8.62 -19.37
C ALA A 321 -9.41 9.93 -19.60
N LYS A 322 -9.65 10.96 -18.78
CA LYS A 322 -8.88 12.21 -18.87
C LYS A 322 -7.43 11.94 -18.60
N HIS A 323 -6.62 12.66 -19.37
CA HIS A 323 -5.18 12.62 -19.18
C HIS A 323 -4.84 12.97 -17.73
N TYR A 324 -4.24 12.02 -17.04
CA TYR A 324 -3.78 12.24 -15.70
C TYR A 324 -2.45 12.98 -15.73
N ASP A 325 -2.54 14.27 -15.87
CA ASP A 325 -1.41 15.15 -15.68
C ASP A 325 -1.76 16.13 -14.57
N ARG A 326 -1.67 15.64 -13.34
CA ARG A 326 -1.89 16.44 -12.14
C ARG A 326 -0.96 17.66 -12.12
N SER A 327 0.29 17.49 -12.53
CA SER A 327 1.26 18.57 -12.56
C SER A 327 0.87 19.63 -13.58
N LEU A 328 0.39 19.23 -14.77
CA LEU A 328 -0.08 20.15 -15.79
C LEU A 328 -1.37 20.87 -15.36
N LEU A 329 -2.33 20.13 -14.83
CA LEU A 329 -3.60 20.69 -14.35
C LEU A 329 -3.39 21.63 -13.17
N ALA A 330 -2.61 21.22 -12.19
CA ALA A 330 -2.29 22.02 -11.02
C ALA A 330 -1.32 23.14 -11.36
N GLY A 331 -0.31 22.91 -12.18
CA GLY A 331 0.62 23.92 -12.66
C GLY A 331 -0.07 25.03 -13.41
N ASN A 332 -1.04 24.72 -14.27
CA ASN A 332 -1.83 25.69 -14.99
C ASN A 332 -2.81 26.45 -14.07
N ALA A 333 -3.49 25.76 -13.15
CA ALA A 333 -4.48 26.35 -12.25
C ALA A 333 -3.84 27.16 -11.12
N MET A 334 -2.75 26.67 -10.54
CA MET A 334 -2.11 27.27 -9.37
C MET A 334 -0.73 27.89 -9.65
N LYS A 335 -0.27 27.83 -10.89
CA LYS A 335 1.10 28.22 -11.30
C LYS A 335 2.15 27.54 -10.44
N CYS A 336 1.90 26.28 -10.14
CA CYS A 336 2.63 25.56 -9.12
C CYS A 336 2.77 24.07 -9.52
N ASP A 337 4.03 23.57 -9.70
CA ASP A 337 4.39 22.20 -10.04
C ASP A 337 4.47 21.28 -8.80
N VAL A 338 4.11 21.78 -7.61
CA VAL A 338 4.33 21.13 -6.30
C VAL A 338 3.41 19.92 -6.07
N ILE A 339 2.32 19.79 -6.83
CA ILE A 339 1.31 18.75 -6.57
C ILE A 339 1.80 17.37 -7.04
N GLU A 340 2.59 17.29 -8.10
CA GLU A 340 3.17 16.02 -8.53
C GLU A 340 4.04 15.39 -7.44
N ASP A 341 4.82 16.21 -6.70
CA ASP A 341 5.74 15.72 -5.66
C ASP A 341 5.06 15.26 -4.37
N ILE A 342 3.82 15.71 -4.13
CA ILE A 342 3.10 15.42 -2.88
C ILE A 342 2.32 14.11 -2.96
N MET A 343 2.03 13.61 -4.17
CA MET A 343 1.01 12.58 -4.39
C MET A 343 1.55 11.28 -4.97
N PHE A 344 2.82 10.95 -4.73
CA PHE A 344 3.41 9.68 -5.16
C PHE A 344 2.72 8.45 -4.55
N GLY A 345 2.13 8.57 -3.36
CA GLY A 345 1.30 7.54 -2.74
C GLY A 345 0.15 7.08 -3.63
N ASP A 346 -0.44 8.00 -4.39
CA ASP A 346 -1.59 7.71 -5.26
C ASP A 346 -1.26 6.83 -6.46
N HIS A 347 0.01 6.67 -6.79
CA HIS A 347 0.41 5.81 -7.91
C HIS A 347 0.00 4.36 -7.71
N MET A 348 0.09 3.88 -6.48
CA MET A 348 -0.38 2.54 -6.13
C MET A 348 -1.91 2.44 -6.24
N LEU A 349 -2.63 3.47 -5.82
CA LEU A 349 -4.09 3.53 -5.87
C LEU A 349 -4.62 3.48 -7.29
N VAL A 350 -4.05 4.30 -8.17
CA VAL A 350 -4.39 4.29 -9.60
C VAL A 350 -4.15 2.91 -10.21
N THR A 351 -2.96 2.36 -9.97
CA THR A 351 -2.56 1.05 -10.49
C THR A 351 -3.54 -0.05 -10.05
N MET A 352 -3.89 -0.09 -8.77
CA MET A 352 -4.81 -1.09 -8.23
C MET A 352 -6.25 -0.85 -8.66
N SER A 353 -6.68 0.40 -8.78
CA SER A 353 -8.02 0.72 -9.29
C SER A 353 -8.20 0.25 -10.73
N TYR A 354 -7.24 0.51 -11.62
CA TYR A 354 -7.33 0.01 -12.99
C TYR A 354 -7.20 -1.51 -13.07
N LEU A 355 -6.32 -2.14 -12.29
CA LEU A 355 -6.25 -3.61 -12.22
C LEU A 355 -7.60 -4.20 -11.82
N GLY A 356 -8.29 -3.60 -10.83
CA GLY A 356 -9.63 -4.00 -10.40
C GLY A 356 -10.68 -3.80 -11.49
N LEU A 357 -10.71 -2.64 -12.13
CA LEU A 357 -11.63 -2.33 -13.23
C LEU A 357 -11.44 -3.28 -14.42
N PHE A 358 -10.20 -3.54 -14.84
CA PHE A 358 -9.94 -4.49 -15.93
C PHE A 358 -10.32 -5.92 -15.58
N LYS A 359 -10.31 -6.27 -14.29
CA LYS A 359 -10.75 -7.58 -13.82
C LYS A 359 -12.28 -7.74 -13.83
N THR A 360 -13.02 -6.69 -13.53
CA THR A 360 -14.46 -6.76 -13.27
C THR A 360 -15.33 -6.26 -14.42
N GLU A 361 -14.89 -5.24 -15.15
CA GLU A 361 -15.67 -4.62 -16.23
C GLU A 361 -15.63 -5.46 -17.51
N LYS A 362 -16.80 -5.72 -18.09
CA LYS A 362 -16.97 -6.48 -19.35
C LYS A 362 -17.40 -5.63 -20.52
N ASN A 363 -17.90 -4.40 -20.27
CA ASN A 363 -18.32 -3.49 -21.32
C ASN A 363 -17.10 -2.91 -22.05
N GLU A 364 -16.95 -3.23 -23.32
CA GLU A 364 -15.82 -2.83 -24.15
C GLU A 364 -15.66 -1.32 -24.30
N GLU A 365 -16.74 -0.54 -24.30
CA GLU A 365 -16.66 0.91 -24.40
C GLU A 365 -16.14 1.53 -23.10
N LEU A 366 -16.52 0.98 -21.93
CA LEU A 366 -15.97 1.39 -20.65
C LEU A 366 -14.50 0.97 -20.54
N ARG A 367 -14.17 -0.26 -20.94
CA ARG A 367 -12.78 -0.73 -20.96
C ARG A 367 -11.86 0.14 -21.81
N LYS A 368 -12.34 0.64 -22.97
CA LYS A 368 -11.57 1.60 -23.79
C LYS A 368 -11.27 2.89 -23.04
N LYS A 369 -12.25 3.42 -22.26
CA LYS A 369 -12.06 4.62 -21.44
C LYS A 369 -11.06 4.37 -20.32
N PHE A 370 -11.19 3.26 -19.61
CA PHE A 370 -10.24 2.86 -18.57
C PHE A 370 -8.83 2.64 -19.11
N LYS A 371 -8.71 2.02 -20.30
CA LYS A 371 -7.42 1.87 -20.96
C LYS A 371 -6.79 3.23 -21.29
N ALA A 372 -7.56 4.17 -21.83
CA ALA A 372 -7.08 5.51 -22.12
C ALA A 372 -6.55 6.22 -20.87
N GLY A 373 -7.25 6.09 -19.75
CA GLY A 373 -6.81 6.61 -18.45
C GLY A 373 -5.53 5.94 -17.95
N TYR A 374 -5.46 4.63 -17.98
CA TYR A 374 -4.29 3.88 -17.53
C TYR A 374 -3.05 4.15 -18.39
N MET A 375 -3.23 4.19 -19.72
CA MET A 375 -2.15 4.58 -20.66
C MET A 375 -1.64 6.00 -20.41
N SER A 376 -2.56 6.92 -20.16
CA SER A 376 -2.21 8.29 -19.82
C SER A 376 -1.36 8.35 -18.53
N TRP A 377 -1.71 7.56 -17.52
CA TRP A 377 -0.98 7.44 -16.27
C TRP A 377 0.40 6.81 -16.46
N ILE A 378 0.50 5.67 -17.13
CA ILE A 378 1.77 4.96 -17.35
C ILE A 378 2.76 5.80 -18.18
N ASN A 379 2.27 6.66 -19.05
CA ASN A 379 3.10 7.55 -19.86
C ASN A 379 3.67 8.77 -19.11
N THR A 380 3.33 8.93 -17.84
CA THR A 380 3.92 9.94 -16.95
C THR A 380 5.28 9.50 -16.42
N SER A 381 5.78 10.16 -15.37
CA SER A 381 7.04 9.79 -14.70
C SER A 381 7.08 8.36 -14.19
N ILE A 382 5.91 7.77 -13.87
CA ILE A 382 5.77 6.39 -13.35
C ILE A 382 6.27 5.36 -14.35
N GLY A 383 5.77 5.39 -15.57
CA GLY A 383 6.16 4.43 -16.60
C GLY A 383 7.64 4.53 -16.97
N ARG A 384 8.26 5.69 -16.73
CA ARG A 384 9.70 5.86 -16.92
C ARG A 384 10.53 5.18 -15.84
N GLU A 385 9.96 4.99 -14.66
CA GLU A 385 10.64 4.32 -13.54
C GLU A 385 10.78 2.82 -13.77
N HIS A 386 9.86 2.20 -14.47
CA HIS A 386 9.75 0.74 -14.60
C HIS A 386 9.78 0.02 -13.26
N HIS A 387 9.09 0.61 -12.27
CA HIS A 387 8.94 -0.04 -10.98
C HIS A 387 7.99 -1.23 -11.12
N PRO A 388 8.40 -2.45 -10.72
CA PRO A 388 7.60 -3.66 -10.95
C PRO A 388 6.19 -3.62 -10.36
N VAL A 389 6.00 -2.89 -9.26
CA VAL A 389 4.69 -2.70 -8.63
C VAL A 389 3.68 -2.00 -9.57
N TYR A 390 4.16 -1.23 -10.54
CA TYR A 390 3.32 -0.56 -11.55
C TYR A 390 3.29 -1.32 -12.87
N ASP A 391 4.44 -1.77 -13.34
CA ASP A 391 4.55 -2.44 -14.64
C ASP A 391 3.83 -3.80 -14.67
N ILE A 392 3.94 -4.60 -13.62
CA ILE A 392 3.30 -5.93 -13.57
C ILE A 392 1.77 -5.84 -13.61
N PRO A 393 1.09 -5.03 -12.79
CA PRO A 393 -0.35 -4.83 -12.92
C PRO A 393 -0.77 -4.25 -14.27
N PHE A 394 0.06 -3.38 -14.87
CA PHE A 394 -0.19 -2.86 -16.20
C PHE A 394 -0.12 -3.95 -17.28
N MET A 395 0.92 -4.80 -17.26
CA MET A 395 1.04 -5.96 -18.16
C MET A 395 -0.14 -6.94 -18.01
N ILE A 396 -0.66 -7.12 -16.81
CA ILE A 396 -1.85 -7.95 -16.54
C ILE A 396 -3.11 -7.32 -17.16
N SER A 397 -3.25 -6.00 -17.03
CA SER A 397 -4.44 -5.26 -17.45
C SER A 397 -4.47 -4.98 -18.95
N CYS A 398 -3.30 -4.73 -19.55
CA CYS A 398 -3.11 -4.34 -20.96
C CYS A 398 -2.02 -5.20 -21.61
N PRO A 399 -2.23 -6.51 -21.76
CA PRO A 399 -1.19 -7.45 -22.21
C PRO A 399 -0.75 -7.23 -23.67
N GLU A 400 -1.47 -6.42 -24.42
CA GLU A 400 -1.12 -6.04 -25.78
C GLU A 400 -0.14 -4.86 -25.87
N GLU A 401 0.14 -4.21 -24.75
CA GLU A 401 1.06 -3.06 -24.68
C GLU A 401 2.48 -3.51 -24.33
N ASP A 402 3.47 -2.88 -24.95
CA ASP A 402 4.88 -3.19 -24.70
C ASP A 402 5.39 -2.55 -23.41
N VAL A 403 6.10 -3.33 -22.60
CA VAL A 403 6.82 -2.87 -21.40
C VAL A 403 8.31 -3.25 -21.54
N ASP A 404 9.20 -2.37 -21.11
CA ASP A 404 10.65 -2.60 -21.09
C ASP A 404 11.02 -3.67 -20.03
N THR A 405 10.93 -4.92 -20.43
CA THR A 405 11.19 -6.07 -19.54
C THR A 405 12.64 -6.15 -19.09
N ASP A 406 13.60 -5.58 -19.80
CA ASP A 406 15.01 -5.54 -19.38
C ASP A 406 15.19 -4.60 -18.19
N LYS A 407 14.53 -3.43 -18.20
CA LYS A 407 14.54 -2.53 -17.05
C LYS A 407 13.78 -3.11 -15.87
N LEU A 408 12.66 -3.77 -16.13
CA LEU A 408 11.89 -4.47 -15.08
C LEU A 408 12.77 -5.55 -14.41
N ALA A 409 13.44 -6.40 -15.19
CA ALA A 409 14.36 -7.41 -14.69
C ALA A 409 15.54 -6.79 -13.91
N MET A 410 16.14 -5.73 -14.47
CA MET A 410 17.22 -4.98 -13.79
C MET A 410 16.77 -4.47 -12.43
N TRP A 411 15.52 -4.00 -12.29
CA TRP A 411 14.97 -3.54 -11.03
C TRP A 411 14.97 -4.67 -9.99
N PHE A 412 14.49 -5.87 -10.33
CA PHE A 412 14.51 -7.02 -9.45
C PHE A 412 15.93 -7.44 -9.06
N TYR A 413 16.86 -7.45 -10.01
CA TYR A 413 18.25 -7.81 -9.74
C TYR A 413 18.97 -6.82 -8.84
N ARG A 414 18.70 -5.53 -9.00
CA ARG A 414 19.40 -4.46 -8.30
C ARG A 414 18.70 -3.99 -7.02
N PHE A 415 17.51 -4.47 -6.72
CA PHE A 415 16.88 -4.18 -5.43
C PHE A 415 17.72 -4.78 -4.29
N ASN A 416 17.85 -4.02 -3.19
CA ASN A 416 18.63 -4.45 -2.02
C ASN A 416 18.08 -5.74 -1.39
N THR A 417 18.91 -6.46 -0.65
CA THR A 417 18.54 -7.65 0.15
C THR A 417 18.08 -7.28 1.56
N SER A 418 17.72 -6.02 1.79
CA SER A 418 17.17 -5.51 3.03
C SER A 418 16.10 -4.46 2.70
N THR A 419 15.06 -4.41 3.50
CA THR A 419 14.01 -3.40 3.43
C THR A 419 14.31 -2.16 4.27
N LEU A 420 15.53 -2.06 4.80
CA LEU A 420 16.01 -0.84 5.43
C LEU A 420 15.93 0.32 4.42
N ALA A 421 15.15 1.34 4.76
CA ALA A 421 15.05 2.57 3.96
C ALA A 421 16.39 3.32 4.06
N SER A 422 17.37 2.84 3.31
CA SER A 422 18.71 3.39 3.28
C SER A 422 18.83 4.38 2.11
N GLY A 423 18.98 5.66 2.44
CA GLY A 423 19.30 6.65 1.42
C GLY A 423 20.73 6.51 0.94
N VAL A 424 20.93 6.35 -0.36
CA VAL A 424 22.23 6.54 -0.98
C VAL A 424 22.43 8.02 -1.25
N SER A 425 23.38 8.67 -0.57
CA SER A 425 23.70 10.06 -0.87
C SER A 425 24.31 10.18 -2.26
N VAL A 426 23.65 10.94 -3.13
CA VAL A 426 24.14 11.20 -4.50
C VAL A 426 24.92 12.52 -4.62
N THR A 427 25.16 13.22 -3.51
CA THR A 427 25.85 14.52 -3.50
C THR A 427 27.26 14.51 -4.04
N SER A 428 27.97 13.41 -3.89
CA SER A 428 29.34 13.23 -4.38
C SER A 428 29.41 12.58 -5.77
N ARG A 429 28.27 12.35 -6.40
CA ARG A 429 28.18 11.77 -7.75
C ARG A 429 28.39 12.86 -8.80
N TYR A 430 29.47 12.77 -9.57
CA TYR A 430 29.79 13.72 -10.65
C TYR A 430 29.05 13.39 -11.95
N ASP A 431 28.54 12.18 -12.07
CA ASP A 431 27.82 11.66 -13.23
C ASP A 431 26.31 11.96 -13.17
N ILE A 432 25.81 12.48 -12.05
CA ILE A 432 24.41 12.81 -11.84
C ILE A 432 24.27 14.33 -11.70
N ALA A 433 23.63 14.97 -12.69
CA ALA A 433 23.28 16.35 -12.59
C ALA A 433 22.06 16.55 -11.67
N LYS A 434 22.13 17.55 -10.83
CA LYS A 434 21.04 18.00 -9.98
C LYS A 434 20.12 18.92 -10.79
N ARG A 435 18.83 18.59 -10.84
CA ARG A 435 17.78 19.49 -11.29
C ARG A 435 17.19 20.16 -10.06
N LEU A 436 17.22 21.50 -10.01
CA LEU A 436 16.48 22.22 -9.00
C LEU A 436 15.00 22.17 -9.36
N TYR A 437 14.28 21.44 -8.57
CA TYR A 437 12.85 21.46 -8.53
C TYR A 437 12.47 22.36 -7.36
N ARG A 438 11.42 23.06 -7.39
CA ARG A 438 10.89 24.06 -6.45
C ARG A 438 11.27 24.04 -4.98
N ALA A 439 11.21 25.18 -4.36
CA ALA A 439 11.12 25.42 -2.90
C ALA A 439 12.04 24.53 -2.02
N GLY A 440 13.22 24.15 -2.55
CA GLY A 440 14.19 23.33 -1.81
C GLY A 440 14.20 21.84 -2.18
N TYR A 441 13.28 21.37 -2.98
CA TYR A 441 13.33 20.01 -3.54
C TYR A 441 14.30 19.94 -4.70
N ALA A 442 15.01 18.83 -4.80
CA ALA A 442 15.90 18.56 -5.92
C ALA A 442 15.65 17.16 -6.46
N GLU A 443 15.81 17.04 -7.77
CA GLU A 443 15.71 15.77 -8.48
C GLU A 443 17.03 15.45 -9.16
N THR A 444 17.28 14.17 -9.39
CA THR A 444 18.32 13.70 -10.30
C THR A 444 17.87 13.95 -11.75
N SER A 445 18.82 14.24 -12.64
CA SER A 445 18.54 14.41 -14.07
C SER A 445 18.27 13.12 -14.80
N ILE A 446 18.56 11.98 -14.17
CA ILE A 446 18.38 10.63 -14.71
C ILE A 446 17.72 9.74 -13.67
N LEU A 447 16.99 8.73 -14.15
CA LEU A 447 16.45 7.68 -13.31
C LEU A 447 17.59 6.75 -12.86
N LEU A 448 17.70 6.57 -11.54
CA LEU A 448 18.69 5.67 -10.95
C LEU A 448 18.09 4.28 -10.71
N PRO A 449 18.90 3.21 -10.76
CA PRO A 449 18.46 1.89 -10.34
C PRO A 449 18.22 1.83 -8.83
N PRO A 450 17.47 0.83 -8.31
CA PRO A 450 17.03 0.79 -6.92
C PRO A 450 18.13 0.93 -5.87
N ASP A 451 19.28 0.30 -6.10
CA ASP A 451 20.44 0.31 -5.20
C ASP A 451 21.27 1.61 -5.24
N GLU A 452 20.98 2.50 -6.17
CA GLU A 452 21.62 3.81 -6.30
C GLU A 452 20.68 4.98 -5.96
N LYS A 453 19.38 4.71 -5.78
CA LYS A 453 18.40 5.73 -5.39
C LYS A 453 18.63 6.19 -3.95
N PHE A 454 18.22 7.44 -3.69
CA PHE A 454 18.16 7.95 -2.32
C PHE A 454 17.23 7.07 -1.46
N ILE A 455 16.05 6.77 -1.98
CA ILE A 455 15.13 5.82 -1.37
C ILE A 455 14.42 5.02 -2.46
N SER A 456 14.31 3.70 -2.26
CA SER A 456 13.68 2.79 -3.19
C SER A 456 12.30 2.37 -2.67
N LYS A 457 11.37 3.32 -2.59
CA LYS A 457 10.01 3.10 -2.10
C LYS A 457 9.01 3.50 -3.18
N TYR A 458 7.98 2.67 -3.43
CA TYR A 458 7.01 2.91 -4.51
C TYR A 458 6.15 4.17 -4.31
N ASP A 459 5.96 4.63 -3.08
CA ASP A 459 5.22 5.84 -2.75
C ASP A 459 6.11 7.10 -2.65
N ARG A 460 7.28 7.10 -3.32
CA ARG A 460 8.23 8.20 -3.31
C ARG A 460 8.57 8.64 -4.73
N ASN A 461 9.05 9.87 -4.83
CA ASN A 461 9.56 10.39 -6.10
C ASN A 461 10.77 9.56 -6.57
N SER A 462 10.62 8.92 -7.72
CA SER A 462 11.66 8.09 -8.32
C SER A 462 12.95 8.85 -8.66
N LEU A 463 12.88 10.15 -8.81
CA LEU A 463 14.00 11.06 -9.11
C LEU A 463 14.50 11.82 -7.88
N GLU A 464 14.03 11.51 -6.68
CA GLU A 464 14.35 12.25 -5.47
C GLU A 464 15.86 12.38 -5.27
N TYR A 465 16.31 13.64 -5.12
CA TYR A 465 17.68 13.98 -4.81
C TYR A 465 17.75 14.63 -3.44
N LYS A 466 18.27 13.89 -2.46
CA LYS A 466 18.51 14.44 -1.12
C LYS A 466 19.97 14.36 -0.75
N ASN A 467 20.41 15.41 -0.08
CA ASN A 467 21.75 15.52 0.48
C ASN A 467 21.82 15.05 1.91
N GLU A 468 20.68 14.99 2.57
CA GLU A 468 20.58 14.72 3.99
C GLU A 468 19.92 13.37 4.21
N ASP A 469 20.41 12.71 5.22
CA ASP A 469 19.92 11.49 5.76
C ASP A 469 18.62 11.74 6.56
N SER A 470 17.59 12.27 5.94
CA SER A 470 16.37 12.66 6.63
C SER A 470 15.52 11.47 7.06
N PHE A 471 15.66 10.33 6.39
CA PHE A 471 15.17 9.03 6.87
C PHE A 471 16.29 8.17 7.45
N GLY A 472 17.51 8.52 7.20
CA GLY A 472 18.70 8.22 7.89
C GLY A 472 19.00 6.78 8.23
N ASN A 473 18.68 5.81 7.38
CA ASN A 473 18.75 4.40 7.74
C ASN A 473 17.98 4.09 9.04
N ARG A 474 16.90 4.82 9.30
CA ARG A 474 16.13 4.75 10.55
C ARG A 474 14.85 3.97 10.44
N THR A 475 14.42 3.61 9.24
CA THR A 475 13.15 2.93 9.02
C THR A 475 13.37 1.62 8.27
N VAL A 476 12.78 0.56 8.76
CA VAL A 476 12.62 -0.71 8.05
C VAL A 476 11.20 -0.73 7.49
N GLU A 477 11.08 -0.94 6.19
CA GLU A 477 9.82 -0.92 5.46
C GLU A 477 9.25 -2.33 5.26
N SER A 478 7.99 -2.40 4.85
CA SER A 478 7.40 -3.64 4.35
C SER A 478 8.16 -4.19 3.14
N CYS A 479 8.31 -5.50 3.07
CA CYS A 479 8.90 -6.16 1.90
C CYS A 479 7.98 -6.15 0.67
N ALA A 480 6.74 -5.71 0.80
CA ALA A 480 5.76 -5.63 -0.29
C ALA A 480 6.29 -4.86 -1.51
N GLN A 481 7.20 -3.93 -1.31
CA GLN A 481 7.87 -3.20 -2.41
C GLN A 481 8.55 -4.11 -3.43
N TYR A 482 9.00 -5.28 -3.01
CA TYR A 482 9.58 -6.31 -3.84
C TYR A 482 8.62 -7.50 -4.01
N THR A 483 8.13 -8.04 -2.88
CA THR A 483 7.43 -9.33 -2.86
C THR A 483 6.08 -9.29 -3.56
N LEU A 484 5.32 -8.17 -3.45
CA LEU A 484 4.04 -8.04 -4.15
C LEU A 484 4.21 -8.21 -5.67
N ALA A 485 5.12 -7.43 -6.26
CA ALA A 485 5.33 -7.48 -7.70
C ALA A 485 5.93 -8.81 -8.14
N TYR A 486 6.89 -9.35 -7.39
CA TYR A 486 7.53 -10.63 -7.71
C TYR A 486 6.49 -11.77 -7.70
N TRP A 487 5.73 -11.92 -6.63
CA TRP A 487 4.74 -12.98 -6.53
C TRP A 487 3.54 -12.78 -7.44
N MET A 488 3.12 -11.53 -7.67
CA MET A 488 2.10 -11.23 -8.69
C MET A 488 2.57 -11.62 -10.09
N GLY A 489 3.80 -11.28 -10.45
CA GLY A 489 4.39 -11.68 -11.73
C GLY A 489 4.47 -13.19 -11.90
N ARG A 490 4.88 -13.92 -10.85
CA ARG A 490 4.89 -15.39 -10.81
C ARG A 490 3.47 -15.98 -10.92
N TYR A 491 2.53 -15.43 -10.16
CA TYR A 491 1.14 -15.92 -10.11
C TYR A 491 0.44 -15.80 -11.46
N PHE A 492 0.69 -14.73 -12.20
CA PHE A 492 0.12 -14.50 -13.54
C PHE A 492 1.00 -15.04 -14.68
N GLY A 493 2.13 -15.67 -14.39
CA GLY A 493 3.01 -16.29 -15.39
C GLY A 493 3.84 -15.30 -16.22
N LEU A 494 4.00 -14.05 -15.73
CA LEU A 494 4.86 -13.03 -16.34
C LEU A 494 6.34 -13.22 -15.93
N ILE A 495 6.57 -13.82 -14.78
CA ILE A 495 7.89 -14.23 -14.29
C ILE A 495 7.90 -15.76 -14.22
N THR A 496 8.79 -16.37 -14.99
CA THR A 496 8.97 -17.83 -15.02
C THR A 496 10.07 -18.27 -14.04
N GLU A 497 10.07 -19.56 -13.69
CA GLU A 497 11.20 -20.19 -13.02
C GLU A 497 12.36 -20.28 -14.03
N GLU A 498 13.56 -19.94 -13.55
CA GLU A 498 14.80 -20.24 -14.29
C GLU A 498 15.25 -21.68 -14.03
#